data_e6cd4694e7f5aae2b467ad55abd549c5
#
_entry.id   e6cd4694e7f5aae2b467ad55abd549c5
#
_cell.length_a   1.000
_cell.length_b   1.000
_cell.length_c   1.000
_cell.angle_alpha   90.00
_cell.angle_beta   90.00
_cell.angle_gamma   90.00
#
_symmetry.space_group_name_H-M   'P 1'
#
loop_
_entity.id
_entity.type
_entity.pdbx_description
1 polymer ?
#
loop_
_entity_poly.entity_id
_entity_poly.type
_entity_poly.pdbx_seq_one_letter_code
_entity_poly.pdbx_strand_id
1 'polypeptide(L)'
;PKQGENFEPSPGFHEGNAWNYTFFVPHDIKGLTKLMGGNKKFVDKLQSVFDRGNYAPTNEPNIAYPYLFSRFKGEEWRTQKLIKELLAKHFTNQPAGIPGNDDTGTMSTWAIFSMMGLYPDCPGVPEYTLTTPTFDEIEVKLDPKYWGKDKLVIKKEGKGDYIKEIKLDGKKYGKYLITHEDLINAGEITFVTMDR
;
A
#
# COMPACT_ATOMS: atom_id res chain seq x y z
N PRO A 1 -13.18 -25.65 3.39
CA PRO A 1 -12.62 -26.55 2.42
C PRO A 1 -11.10 -26.40 2.43
N LYS A 2 -10.38 -27.48 2.59
CA LYS A 2 -8.92 -27.51 2.41
C LYS A 2 -8.66 -27.39 0.92
N GLN A 3 -8.58 -26.18 0.43
CA GLN A 3 -8.19 -25.96 -0.96
C GLN A 3 -6.70 -25.68 -0.98
N GLY A 4 -6.04 -26.28 -1.99
CA GLY A 4 -4.62 -26.39 -2.06
C GLY A 4 -3.86 -25.08 -1.91
N GLU A 5 -2.61 -25.19 -1.55
CA GLU A 5 -1.66 -24.07 -1.45
C GLU A 5 -1.22 -23.54 -2.82
N ASN A 6 -1.78 -24.07 -3.91
CA ASN A 6 -1.44 -23.72 -5.28
C ASN A 6 -2.19 -22.47 -5.73
N PHE A 7 -1.56 -21.69 -6.59
CA PHE A 7 -2.09 -20.47 -7.22
C PHE A 7 -3.19 -20.74 -8.26
N GLU A 8 -3.48 -22.00 -8.52
CA GLU A 8 -4.54 -22.39 -9.44
C GLU A 8 -5.91 -21.93 -8.89
N PRO A 9 -6.80 -21.44 -9.75
CA PRO A 9 -8.17 -21.15 -9.37
C PRO A 9 -8.80 -22.36 -8.69
N SER A 10 -9.33 -22.16 -7.50
CA SER A 10 -9.88 -23.23 -6.68
C SER A 10 -11.40 -23.14 -6.63
N PRO A 11 -12.14 -24.28 -6.60
CA PRO A 11 -13.58 -24.25 -6.43
C PRO A 11 -14.01 -23.40 -5.23
N GLY A 12 -14.96 -22.50 -5.44
CA GLY A 12 -15.44 -21.57 -4.42
C GLY A 12 -14.69 -20.23 -4.35
N PHE A 13 -13.69 -20.00 -5.21
CA PHE A 13 -13.00 -18.72 -5.36
C PHE A 13 -13.05 -18.28 -6.83
N HIS A 14 -13.20 -16.98 -7.04
CA HIS A 14 -13.14 -16.39 -8.37
C HIS A 14 -11.71 -15.94 -8.65
N GLU A 15 -11.13 -16.44 -9.74
CA GLU A 15 -9.78 -16.09 -10.21
C GLU A 15 -8.68 -16.17 -9.14
N GLY A 16 -8.80 -17.10 -8.20
CA GLY A 16 -7.85 -17.20 -7.11
C GLY A 16 -8.06 -18.39 -6.22
N ASN A 17 -7.46 -18.33 -5.05
CA ASN A 17 -7.51 -19.38 -4.04
C ASN A 17 -7.59 -18.80 -2.62
N ALA A 18 -7.52 -19.66 -1.60
CA ALA A 18 -7.61 -19.23 -0.20
C ALA A 18 -6.54 -18.21 0.20
N TRP A 19 -5.35 -18.22 -0.39
CA TRP A 19 -4.30 -17.25 -0.09
C TRP A 19 -4.65 -15.85 -0.59
N ASN A 20 -5.26 -15.76 -1.79
CA ASN A 20 -5.66 -14.48 -2.38
C ASN A 20 -6.81 -13.82 -1.61
N TYR A 21 -7.64 -14.60 -0.91
CA TYR A 21 -8.82 -14.09 -0.19
C TYR A 21 -8.67 -14.03 1.32
N THR A 22 -7.61 -14.64 1.90
CA THR A 22 -7.47 -14.76 3.38
C THR A 22 -7.49 -13.40 4.10
N PHE A 23 -6.89 -12.36 3.52
CA PHE A 23 -6.80 -11.03 4.14
C PHE A 23 -7.73 -10.02 3.47
N PHE A 24 -8.59 -10.45 2.53
CA PHE A 24 -9.52 -9.56 1.84
C PHE A 24 -10.75 -9.26 2.72
N VAL A 25 -10.48 -8.59 3.83
CA VAL A 25 -11.48 -8.05 4.77
C VAL A 25 -11.10 -6.59 5.07
N PRO A 26 -11.02 -5.71 4.04
CA PRO A 26 -10.48 -4.35 4.20
C PRO A 26 -11.24 -3.52 5.22
N HIS A 27 -12.52 -3.76 5.38
CA HIS A 27 -13.42 -3.06 6.29
C HIS A 27 -13.23 -3.42 7.77
N ASP A 28 -12.61 -4.56 8.10
CA ASP A 28 -12.37 -4.97 9.50
C ASP A 28 -11.08 -5.77 9.71
N ILE A 29 -9.94 -5.13 9.43
CA ILE A 29 -8.61 -5.73 9.69
C ILE A 29 -8.41 -6.04 11.19
N LYS A 30 -9.00 -5.24 12.09
CA LYS A 30 -8.91 -5.50 13.54
C LYS A 30 -9.63 -6.78 13.95
N GLY A 31 -10.85 -6.99 13.45
CA GLY A 31 -11.61 -8.22 13.67
C GLY A 31 -10.89 -9.44 13.09
N LEU A 32 -10.40 -9.34 11.86
CA LEU A 32 -9.62 -10.40 11.25
C LEU A 32 -8.34 -10.74 12.05
N THR A 33 -7.63 -9.71 12.52
CA THR A 33 -6.43 -9.88 13.37
C THR A 33 -6.78 -10.63 14.66
N LYS A 34 -7.90 -10.29 15.29
CA LYS A 34 -8.39 -10.98 16.50
C LYS A 34 -8.73 -12.45 16.22
N LEU A 35 -9.42 -12.72 15.12
CA LEU A 35 -9.78 -14.08 14.70
C LEU A 35 -8.54 -14.93 14.41
N MET A 36 -7.48 -14.34 13.86
CA MET A 36 -6.20 -15.00 13.61
C MET A 36 -5.36 -15.23 14.89
N GLY A 37 -5.78 -14.69 16.03
CA GLY A 37 -5.11 -14.86 17.32
C GLY A 37 -4.07 -13.79 17.64
N GLY A 38 -4.24 -12.57 17.10
CA GLY A 38 -3.50 -11.36 17.43
C GLY A 38 -2.45 -10.92 16.42
N ASN A 39 -1.87 -9.75 16.68
CA ASN A 39 -1.00 -9.03 15.74
C ASN A 39 0.15 -9.91 15.20
N LYS A 40 0.88 -10.59 16.07
CA LYS A 40 2.02 -11.41 15.65
C LYS A 40 1.61 -12.50 14.67
N LYS A 41 0.54 -13.24 14.97
CA LYS A 41 0.06 -14.32 14.10
C LYS A 41 -0.45 -13.78 12.76
N PHE A 42 -1.11 -12.63 12.77
CA PHE A 42 -1.54 -11.96 11.55
C PHE A 42 -0.35 -11.58 10.68
N VAL A 43 0.64 -10.87 11.26
CA VAL A 43 1.85 -10.43 10.54
C VAL A 43 2.65 -11.63 10.01
N ASP A 44 2.89 -12.65 10.82
CA ASP A 44 3.60 -13.87 10.39
C ASP A 44 2.87 -14.57 9.23
N LYS A 45 1.55 -14.68 9.31
CA LYS A 45 0.73 -15.29 8.26
C LYS A 45 0.74 -14.44 6.98
N LEU A 46 0.61 -13.12 7.11
CA LEU A 46 0.69 -12.19 5.98
C LEU A 46 2.07 -12.26 5.31
N GLN A 47 3.15 -12.26 6.10
CA GLN A 47 4.51 -12.40 5.57
C GLN A 47 4.67 -13.71 4.79
N SER A 48 4.08 -14.80 5.27
CA SER A 48 4.16 -16.10 4.58
C SER A 48 3.51 -16.12 3.18
N VAL A 49 2.60 -15.19 2.88
CA VAL A 49 2.03 -15.03 1.52
C VAL A 49 3.13 -14.62 0.54
N PHE A 50 3.98 -13.70 0.95
CA PHE A 50 5.09 -13.20 0.12
C PHE A 50 6.26 -14.19 0.06
N ASP A 51 6.67 -14.73 1.21
CA ASP A 51 7.79 -15.66 1.32
C ASP A 51 7.58 -16.97 0.51
N ARG A 52 6.32 -17.39 0.38
CA ARG A 52 5.94 -18.59 -0.39
C ARG A 52 5.58 -18.29 -1.85
N GLY A 53 5.64 -17.05 -2.29
CA GLY A 53 5.25 -16.65 -3.64
C GLY A 53 3.74 -16.75 -3.91
N ASN A 54 2.92 -16.70 -2.86
CA ASN A 54 1.45 -16.76 -2.96
C ASN A 54 0.79 -15.38 -3.17
N TYR A 55 1.57 -14.32 -3.31
CA TYR A 55 1.08 -13.00 -3.66
C TYR A 55 0.91 -12.87 -5.18
N ALA A 56 -0.28 -12.51 -5.62
CA ALA A 56 -0.56 -12.22 -7.03
C ALA A 56 -0.83 -10.71 -7.20
N PRO A 57 0.10 -9.95 -7.81
CA PRO A 57 -0.11 -8.51 -8.02
C PRO A 57 -1.18 -8.20 -9.07
N THR A 58 -1.69 -9.22 -9.76
CA THR A 58 -2.64 -9.10 -10.88
C THR A 58 -4.09 -9.34 -10.48
N ASN A 59 -4.40 -9.44 -9.18
CA ASN A 59 -5.75 -9.75 -8.74
C ASN A 59 -6.14 -8.87 -7.53
N GLU A 60 -7.26 -8.17 -7.63
CA GLU A 60 -7.75 -7.17 -6.68
C GLU A 60 -7.86 -7.68 -5.23
N PRO A 61 -8.28 -8.92 -4.94
CA PRO A 61 -8.40 -9.36 -3.56
C PRO A 61 -7.14 -9.22 -2.73
N ASN A 62 -5.97 -9.22 -3.33
CA ASN A 62 -4.71 -9.15 -2.59
C ASN A 62 -3.78 -7.99 -2.94
N ILE A 63 -4.17 -7.08 -3.84
CA ILE A 63 -3.34 -5.90 -4.20
C ILE A 63 -3.06 -4.98 -3.01
N ALA A 64 -3.94 -4.94 -1.99
CA ALA A 64 -3.74 -4.16 -0.78
C ALA A 64 -2.85 -4.85 0.27
N TYR A 65 -2.52 -6.13 0.13
CA TYR A 65 -1.79 -6.91 1.15
C TYR A 65 -0.44 -6.30 1.55
N PRO A 66 0.39 -5.76 0.64
CA PRO A 66 1.66 -5.15 1.01
C PRO A 66 1.52 -3.99 1.99
N TYR A 67 0.37 -3.31 1.98
CA TYR A 67 0.11 -2.13 2.82
C TYR A 67 -0.35 -2.48 4.23
N LEU A 68 -0.88 -3.68 4.45
CA LEU A 68 -1.46 -4.09 5.73
C LEU A 68 -0.44 -4.12 6.88
N PHE A 69 0.86 -4.28 6.59
CA PHE A 69 1.89 -4.23 7.63
C PHE A 69 1.99 -2.87 8.32
N SER A 70 1.69 -1.77 7.60
CA SER A 70 1.69 -0.42 8.18
C SER A 70 0.64 -0.18 9.26
N ARG A 71 -0.31 -1.11 9.43
CA ARG A 71 -1.30 -1.09 10.52
C ARG A 71 -0.76 -1.66 11.83
N PHE A 72 0.47 -2.20 11.83
CA PHE A 72 1.10 -2.85 12.99
C PHE A 72 2.40 -2.13 13.34
N LYS A 73 2.44 -1.53 14.54
CA LYS A 73 3.59 -0.76 15.04
C LYS A 73 4.87 -1.59 15.01
N GLY A 74 5.89 -1.08 14.33
CA GLY A 74 7.19 -1.71 14.16
C GLY A 74 7.32 -2.64 12.95
N GLU A 75 6.23 -2.84 12.19
CA GLU A 75 6.19 -3.69 11.00
C GLU A 75 6.06 -2.87 9.70
N GLU A 76 5.95 -1.56 9.79
CA GLU A 76 5.71 -0.63 8.67
C GLU A 76 6.82 -0.71 7.60
N TRP A 77 8.03 -1.04 8.02
CA TRP A 77 9.17 -1.24 7.13
C TRP A 77 8.95 -2.36 6.10
N ARG A 78 8.10 -3.35 6.42
CA ARG A 78 7.77 -4.44 5.48
C ARG A 78 6.97 -3.91 4.30
N THR A 79 6.02 -3.01 4.56
CA THR A 79 5.30 -2.30 3.50
C THR A 79 6.29 -1.57 2.59
N GLN A 80 7.20 -0.77 3.17
CA GLN A 80 8.15 0.04 2.41
C GLN A 80 9.06 -0.83 1.52
N LYS A 81 9.59 -1.91 2.09
CA LYS A 81 10.41 -2.88 1.36
C LYS A 81 9.61 -3.55 0.21
N LEU A 82 8.44 -4.10 0.53
CA LEU A 82 7.63 -4.83 -0.44
C LEU A 82 7.17 -3.95 -1.59
N ILE A 83 6.71 -2.73 -1.32
CA ILE A 83 6.26 -1.81 -2.37
C ILE A 83 7.41 -1.50 -3.33
N LYS A 84 8.61 -1.21 -2.83
CA LYS A 84 9.78 -1.00 -3.68
C LYS A 84 10.10 -2.22 -4.54
N GLU A 85 10.12 -3.41 -3.94
CA GLU A 85 10.42 -4.67 -4.65
C GLU A 85 9.36 -4.99 -5.70
N LEU A 86 8.08 -4.81 -5.39
CA LEU A 86 6.97 -5.09 -6.30
C LEU A 86 6.95 -4.11 -7.48
N LEU A 87 7.16 -2.81 -7.24
CA LEU A 87 7.29 -1.83 -8.32
C LEU A 87 8.44 -2.20 -9.26
N ALA A 88 9.62 -2.48 -8.72
CA ALA A 88 10.79 -2.83 -9.52
C ALA A 88 10.63 -4.13 -10.31
N LYS A 89 9.91 -5.11 -9.74
CA LYS A 89 9.74 -6.44 -10.33
C LYS A 89 8.65 -6.50 -11.39
N HIS A 90 7.54 -5.80 -11.17
CA HIS A 90 6.31 -6.01 -11.93
C HIS A 90 5.91 -4.84 -12.84
N PHE A 91 6.53 -3.67 -12.68
CA PHE A 91 6.20 -2.49 -13.48
C PHE A 91 7.43 -2.01 -14.25
N THR A 92 7.27 -1.81 -15.55
CA THR A 92 8.36 -1.38 -16.43
C THR A 92 7.92 -0.22 -17.31
N ASN A 93 8.86 0.60 -17.79
CA ASN A 93 8.58 1.68 -18.73
C ASN A 93 8.52 1.15 -20.17
N GLN A 94 7.54 0.26 -20.43
CA GLN A 94 7.27 -0.35 -21.74
C GLN A 94 5.77 -0.35 -21.98
N PRO A 95 5.28 -0.48 -23.25
CA PRO A 95 3.85 -0.53 -23.55
C PRO A 95 3.07 -1.63 -22.80
N ALA A 96 3.72 -2.78 -22.51
CA ALA A 96 3.17 -3.86 -21.71
C ALA A 96 3.77 -3.87 -20.30
N GLY A 97 3.94 -2.70 -19.69
CA GLY A 97 4.72 -2.49 -18.47
C GLY A 97 3.97 -2.73 -17.16
N ILE A 98 2.72 -3.20 -17.20
CA ILE A 98 1.93 -3.56 -16.02
C ILE A 98 1.76 -5.07 -15.90
N PRO A 99 1.62 -5.64 -14.69
CA PRO A 99 1.33 -7.05 -14.52
C PRO A 99 -0.14 -7.35 -14.84
N GLY A 100 -0.40 -8.26 -15.79
CA GLY A 100 -1.76 -8.69 -16.16
C GLY A 100 -2.58 -7.59 -16.86
N ASN A 101 -3.89 -7.60 -16.62
CA ASN A 101 -4.81 -6.60 -17.14
C ASN A 101 -4.82 -5.35 -16.25
N ASP A 102 -5.13 -4.19 -16.83
CA ASP A 102 -5.22 -2.94 -16.06
C ASP A 102 -6.52 -2.82 -15.25
N ASP A 103 -7.54 -3.58 -15.61
CA ASP A 103 -8.83 -3.69 -14.91
C ASP A 103 -9.41 -2.32 -14.52
N THR A 104 -9.84 -1.59 -15.54
CA THR A 104 -10.42 -0.24 -15.39
C THR A 104 -9.46 0.78 -14.75
N GLY A 105 -8.15 0.60 -14.94
CA GLY A 105 -7.11 1.47 -14.39
C GLY A 105 -6.59 1.06 -13.01
N THR A 106 -7.02 -0.08 -12.47
CA THR A 106 -6.65 -0.55 -11.12
C THR A 106 -5.14 -0.72 -10.97
N MET A 107 -4.48 -1.41 -11.92
CA MET A 107 -3.04 -1.67 -11.82
C MET A 107 -2.19 -0.42 -12.08
N SER A 108 -2.58 0.39 -13.07
CA SER A 108 -1.94 1.69 -13.31
C SER A 108 -2.06 2.61 -12.11
N THR A 109 -3.24 2.68 -11.49
CA THR A 109 -3.49 3.49 -10.31
C THR A 109 -2.72 2.96 -9.09
N TRP A 110 -2.64 1.64 -8.93
CA TRP A 110 -1.84 1.02 -7.87
C TRP A 110 -0.36 1.46 -7.98
N ALA A 111 0.21 1.42 -9.19
CA ALA A 111 1.58 1.87 -9.42
C ALA A 111 1.75 3.36 -9.11
N ILE A 112 0.84 4.21 -9.58
CA ILE A 112 0.90 5.67 -9.35
C ILE A 112 0.84 5.98 -7.85
N PHE A 113 -0.14 5.46 -7.13
CA PHE A 113 -0.26 5.66 -5.69
C PHE A 113 0.94 5.11 -4.93
N SER A 114 1.43 3.92 -5.30
CA SER A 114 2.63 3.32 -4.71
C SER A 114 3.86 4.21 -4.90
N MET A 115 4.07 4.76 -6.11
CA MET A 115 5.16 5.69 -6.41
C MET A 115 5.01 7.02 -5.67
N MET A 116 3.78 7.47 -5.40
CA MET A 116 3.51 8.66 -4.59
C MET A 116 3.76 8.44 -3.09
N GLY A 117 3.86 7.19 -2.64
CA GLY A 117 3.99 6.87 -1.23
C GLY A 117 2.67 6.87 -0.45
N LEU A 118 1.55 6.70 -1.15
CA LEU A 118 0.18 6.68 -0.60
C LEU A 118 -0.57 5.49 -1.18
N TYR A 119 -1.50 4.89 -0.41
CA TYR A 119 -2.42 3.91 -0.97
C TYR A 119 -3.73 3.83 -0.18
N PRO A 120 -4.90 3.92 -0.83
CA PRO A 120 -6.21 3.75 -0.20
C PRO A 120 -6.52 2.24 -0.07
N ASP A 121 -6.05 1.59 0.98
CA ASP A 121 -6.13 0.13 1.16
C ASP A 121 -7.53 -0.38 1.58
N CYS A 122 -8.46 0.52 1.85
CA CYS A 122 -9.87 0.19 2.13
C CYS A 122 -10.81 1.11 1.36
N PRO A 123 -11.37 0.67 0.22
CA PRO A 123 -12.38 1.43 -0.52
C PRO A 123 -13.56 1.85 0.37
N GLY A 124 -13.95 3.13 0.28
CA GLY A 124 -15.04 3.70 1.09
C GLY A 124 -14.61 4.22 2.47
N VAL A 125 -13.37 4.00 2.90
CA VAL A 125 -12.77 4.66 4.07
C VAL A 125 -11.84 5.76 3.58
N PRO A 126 -12.04 7.04 3.95
CA PRO A 126 -11.22 8.15 3.50
C PRO A 126 -9.88 8.21 4.25
N GLU A 127 -9.07 7.18 4.07
CA GLU A 127 -7.77 7.00 4.70
C GLU A 127 -6.77 6.40 3.72
N TYR A 128 -5.50 6.77 3.84
CA TYR A 128 -4.41 6.23 3.04
C TYR A 128 -3.32 5.66 3.93
N THR A 129 -2.76 4.53 3.51
CA THR A 129 -1.52 4.00 4.08
C THR A 129 -0.33 4.72 3.46
N LEU A 130 0.61 5.15 4.31
CA LEU A 130 1.83 5.85 3.91
C LEU A 130 2.99 4.87 3.75
N THR A 131 3.76 5.06 2.66
CA THR A 131 4.99 4.33 2.37
C THR A 131 6.04 5.26 1.76
N THR A 132 7.21 4.77 1.43
CA THR A 132 8.30 5.60 0.88
C THR A 132 8.00 5.99 -0.56
N PRO A 133 7.96 7.29 -0.91
CA PRO A 133 7.82 7.73 -2.29
C PRO A 133 8.99 7.29 -3.17
N THR A 134 8.73 7.05 -4.45
CA THR A 134 9.77 6.72 -5.43
C THR A 134 10.61 7.93 -5.81
N PHE A 135 9.97 9.09 -5.96
CA PHE A 135 10.61 10.33 -6.41
C PHE A 135 10.95 11.25 -5.25
N ASP A 136 11.94 12.13 -5.42
CA ASP A 136 12.35 13.08 -4.40
C ASP A 136 11.31 14.19 -4.20
N GLU A 137 10.60 14.57 -5.28
CA GLU A 137 9.49 15.51 -5.21
C GLU A 137 8.39 15.13 -6.21
N ILE A 138 7.15 15.23 -5.75
CA ILE A 138 5.93 14.99 -6.55
C ILE A 138 4.99 16.16 -6.29
N GLU A 139 4.51 16.79 -7.34
CA GLU A 139 3.48 17.80 -7.29
C GLU A 139 2.16 17.24 -7.81
N VAL A 140 1.15 17.23 -6.96
CA VAL A 140 -0.22 16.86 -7.32
C VAL A 140 -1.01 18.14 -7.54
N LYS A 141 -1.39 18.42 -8.79
CA LYS A 141 -2.22 19.58 -9.13
C LYS A 141 -3.65 19.36 -8.65
N LEU A 142 -4.18 20.38 -7.97
CA LEU A 142 -5.52 20.39 -7.40
C LEU A 142 -6.34 21.51 -8.05
N ASP A 143 -7.65 21.37 -8.05
CA ASP A 143 -8.54 22.46 -8.45
C ASP A 143 -8.83 23.36 -7.23
N PRO A 144 -8.38 24.65 -7.23
CA PRO A 144 -8.55 25.54 -6.09
C PRO A 144 -10.02 25.80 -5.71
N LYS A 145 -10.93 25.64 -6.67
CA LYS A 145 -12.37 25.79 -6.44
C LYS A 145 -12.89 24.76 -5.43
N TYR A 146 -12.36 23.54 -5.47
CA TYR A 146 -12.80 22.44 -4.59
C TYR A 146 -11.91 22.27 -3.36
N TRP A 147 -10.60 22.52 -3.50
CA TRP A 147 -9.61 22.20 -2.48
C TRP A 147 -9.04 23.42 -1.76
N GLY A 148 -9.39 24.63 -2.19
CA GLY A 148 -8.88 25.89 -1.61
C GLY A 148 -7.38 26.15 -1.88
N LYS A 149 -6.73 25.27 -2.65
CA LYS A 149 -5.32 25.34 -3.05
C LYS A 149 -5.13 24.69 -4.41
N ASP A 150 -4.04 25.04 -5.09
CA ASP A 150 -3.73 24.57 -6.45
C ASP A 150 -2.89 23.29 -6.50
N LYS A 151 -2.26 22.93 -5.37
CA LYS A 151 -1.40 21.74 -5.31
C LYS A 151 -1.22 21.15 -3.91
N LEU A 152 -0.82 19.88 -3.89
CA LEU A 152 -0.21 19.18 -2.77
C LEU A 152 1.20 18.76 -3.19
N VAL A 153 2.21 18.99 -2.34
CA VAL A 153 3.59 18.59 -2.59
C VAL A 153 3.94 17.40 -1.70
N ILE A 154 4.53 16.36 -2.31
CA ILE A 154 5.06 15.20 -1.59
C ILE A 154 6.58 15.22 -1.77
N LYS A 155 7.33 15.24 -0.68
CA LYS A 155 8.78 15.27 -0.67
C LYS A 155 9.40 14.06 0.00
N LYS A 156 10.52 13.60 -0.54
CA LYS A 156 11.38 12.63 0.11
C LYS A 156 12.74 13.26 0.39
N GLU A 157 13.12 13.31 1.67
CA GLU A 157 14.41 13.81 2.14
C GLU A 157 15.27 12.64 2.61
N GLY A 158 16.48 12.53 2.12
CA GLY A 158 17.43 11.44 2.41
C GLY A 158 17.53 10.42 1.28
N LYS A 159 18.45 9.47 1.43
CA LYS A 159 18.79 8.50 0.37
C LYS A 159 18.28 7.08 0.61
N GLY A 160 17.78 6.82 1.81
CA GLY A 160 17.34 5.47 2.20
C GLY A 160 15.94 5.13 1.72
N ASP A 161 15.63 3.86 1.86
CA ASP A 161 14.33 3.29 1.44
C ASP A 161 13.30 3.23 2.57
N TYR A 162 13.73 3.53 3.81
CA TYR A 162 12.88 3.41 5.01
C TYR A 162 12.56 4.76 5.61
N ILE A 163 11.32 4.94 6.00
CA ILE A 163 10.84 6.18 6.63
C ILE A 163 11.36 6.25 8.06
N LYS A 164 12.12 7.29 8.35
CA LYS A 164 12.54 7.69 9.69
C LYS A 164 11.53 8.61 10.37
N GLU A 165 10.96 9.53 9.60
CA GLU A 165 10.00 10.52 10.08
C GLU A 165 9.07 10.96 8.95
N ILE A 166 7.83 11.26 9.29
CA ILE A 166 6.86 11.89 8.39
C ILE A 166 6.52 13.27 8.97
N LYS A 167 6.41 14.28 8.11
CA LYS A 167 5.99 15.63 8.47
C LYS A 167 4.84 16.08 7.58
N LEU A 168 3.88 16.82 8.15
CA LEU A 168 2.86 17.57 7.44
C LEU A 168 3.11 19.06 7.70
N ASP A 169 3.33 19.84 6.65
CA ASP A 169 3.67 21.28 6.73
C ASP A 169 4.80 21.54 7.75
N GLY A 170 5.87 20.72 7.68
CA GLY A 170 7.02 20.78 8.56
C GLY A 170 6.82 20.25 9.98
N LYS A 171 5.59 19.90 10.39
CA LYS A 171 5.29 19.36 11.72
C LYS A 171 5.32 17.83 11.71
N LYS A 172 5.92 17.24 12.73
CA LYS A 172 5.99 15.77 12.87
C LYS A 172 4.61 15.14 12.87
N TYR A 173 4.45 14.13 11.99
CA TYR A 173 3.28 13.28 11.89
C TYR A 173 3.65 11.83 12.27
N GLY A 174 3.13 11.37 13.40
CA GLY A 174 3.60 10.11 14.04
C GLY A 174 2.85 8.84 13.61
N LYS A 175 2.17 8.85 12.46
CA LYS A 175 1.33 7.74 11.99
C LYS A 175 1.70 7.35 10.58
N TYR A 176 1.45 6.08 10.22
CA TYR A 176 1.57 5.55 8.85
C TYR A 176 0.21 5.43 8.13
N LEU A 177 -0.85 5.95 8.75
CA LEU A 177 -2.18 6.09 8.17
C LEU A 177 -2.55 7.57 8.25
N ILE A 178 -2.99 8.14 7.13
CA ILE A 178 -3.41 9.54 7.04
C ILE A 178 -4.85 9.62 6.55
N THR A 179 -5.67 10.42 7.20
CA THR A 179 -7.03 10.68 6.72
C THR A 179 -7.00 11.52 5.44
N HIS A 180 -8.03 11.40 4.62
CA HIS A 180 -8.18 12.26 3.43
C HIS A 180 -8.21 13.74 3.84
N GLU A 181 -8.88 14.05 4.95
CA GLU A 181 -8.97 15.42 5.49
C GLU A 181 -7.58 15.98 5.86
N ASP A 182 -6.77 15.22 6.63
CA ASP A 182 -5.41 15.64 6.98
C ASP A 182 -4.55 15.84 5.72
N LEU A 183 -4.68 14.92 4.74
CA LEU A 183 -3.92 14.97 3.50
C LEU A 183 -4.28 16.19 2.64
N ILE A 184 -5.57 16.47 2.47
CA ILE A 184 -6.00 17.61 1.65
C ILE A 184 -5.81 18.95 2.37
N ASN A 185 -5.78 18.99 3.70
CA ASN A 185 -5.49 20.20 4.46
C ASN A 185 -4.00 20.54 4.48
N ALA A 186 -3.11 19.53 4.38
CA ALA A 186 -1.67 19.77 4.26
C ALA A 186 -1.31 20.37 2.90
N GLY A 187 -0.40 21.34 2.88
CA GLY A 187 0.23 21.86 1.66
C GLY A 187 1.38 20.98 1.21
N GLU A 188 2.07 20.36 2.18
CA GLU A 188 3.22 19.52 1.96
C GLU A 188 3.22 18.30 2.89
N ILE A 189 3.57 17.14 2.35
CA ILE A 189 3.94 15.96 3.12
C ILE A 189 5.41 15.63 2.85
N THR A 190 6.23 15.54 3.90
CA THR A 190 7.66 15.23 3.79
C THR A 190 7.97 13.90 4.45
N PHE A 191 8.60 12.99 3.70
CA PHE A 191 9.13 11.71 4.16
C PHE A 191 10.64 11.84 4.35
N VAL A 192 11.10 11.87 5.60
CA VAL A 192 12.54 11.79 5.90
C VAL A 192 12.94 10.33 5.91
N THR A 193 13.88 9.95 5.05
CA THR A 193 14.27 8.54 4.85
C THR A 193 15.67 8.24 5.38
N MET A 194 15.91 6.95 5.62
CA MET A 194 17.20 6.40 6.06
C MET A 194 17.41 5.01 5.51
N ASP A 195 18.64 4.53 5.54
CA ASP A 195 18.97 3.12 5.37
C ASP A 195 18.62 2.33 6.65
N ARG A 196 18.37 1.03 6.50
CA ARG A 196 18.04 0.14 7.62
C ARG A 196 19.13 -0.89 7.83
#